data_c315dd4d2ab97ed85696fa49d383ef5d
#
_entry.id   c315dd4d2ab97ed85696fa49d383ef5d
#
_cell.length_a   1.000
_cell.length_b   1.000
_cell.length_c   1.000
_cell.angle_alpha   90.00
_cell.angle_beta   90.00
_cell.angle_gamma   90.00
#
_symmetry.space_group_name_H-M   'P 1'
#
loop_
_entity.id
_entity.type
_entity.pdbx_description
1 polymer ?
#
loop_
_entity_poly.entity_id
_entity_poly.type
_entity_poly.pdbx_seq_one_letter_code
_entity_poly.pdbx_strand_id
1 'polypeptide(L)'
;MEVKSNNGMNTPSSLQDNSPILGEEPKKRLLFIDRDGTLVIEPPVDYQLDAFEKLQFYPKVMKNLGFIRSKLDFRFVMVTNQDGLGTSSFPADTFWPVHNLVMQTLEGEGITFDEVCIDPSMPEDNSPNRKPRTGMLQHYLNNPEYDLANSFVIGDRPTDVELAKNLGCKAILLQADMTCLEGRDDLKDCCILATNDWDCVAEFLFAGERTAQVRRTTRETDIEVVLNLDGNGKCDISTGLGFFDHMLEQIGKHGGLDLKIHVKGDLQVDEHHTIEDTALALGECLYKALGSKRGIERYGYSLPMDDCLCQVCLDFGGRPWLVWDADFKREKIGEMPTEMFLHFFKSLSDAAKMNLNIKAEGQNEHHKIEGIFKALARAIKMAVRRDIYHYELPSSKGTLYVLVIFCS
;
A
#
# COMPACT_ATOMS: atom_id res chain seq x y z
N MET A 1 -38.15 -31.23 -60.85
CA MET A 1 -38.30 -31.53 -59.44
C MET A 1 -37.20 -30.79 -58.68
N GLU A 2 -37.55 -29.61 -58.19
CA GLU A 2 -36.68 -28.77 -57.42
C GLU A 2 -36.83 -29.12 -55.94
N VAL A 3 -35.71 -29.34 -55.26
CA VAL A 3 -35.66 -29.45 -53.80
C VAL A 3 -34.99 -28.21 -53.28
N LYS A 4 -35.74 -27.33 -52.60
CA LYS A 4 -35.27 -26.19 -51.85
C LYS A 4 -34.74 -26.67 -50.49
N SER A 5 -33.46 -26.46 -50.19
CA SER A 5 -32.87 -26.56 -48.85
C SER A 5 -32.82 -25.17 -48.24
N ASN A 6 -33.55 -24.98 -47.16
CA ASN A 6 -33.47 -23.82 -46.29
C ASN A 6 -32.37 -24.07 -45.22
N ASN A 7 -31.26 -23.37 -45.27
CA ASN A 7 -30.32 -23.27 -44.16
C ASN A 7 -30.35 -21.85 -43.62
N GLY A 8 -31.09 -21.64 -42.54
CA GLY A 8 -31.00 -20.45 -41.73
C GLY A 8 -29.75 -20.53 -40.83
N MET A 9 -28.71 -19.77 -41.15
CA MET A 9 -27.61 -19.50 -40.24
C MET A 9 -28.04 -18.34 -39.33
N ASN A 10 -28.24 -18.66 -38.05
CA ASN A 10 -28.25 -17.67 -36.98
C ASN A 10 -26.85 -17.11 -36.77
N THR A 11 -26.65 -15.85 -37.08
CA THR A 11 -25.48 -15.05 -36.65
C THR A 11 -25.61 -14.71 -35.20
N PRO A 12 -24.57 -14.91 -34.36
CA PRO A 12 -24.56 -14.41 -32.97
C PRO A 12 -24.42 -12.89 -32.97
N SER A 13 -25.26 -12.26 -32.18
CA SER A 13 -25.32 -10.83 -31.93
C SER A 13 -24.02 -10.28 -31.33
N SER A 14 -23.54 -9.23 -31.95
CA SER A 14 -22.82 -8.06 -31.41
C SER A 14 -21.98 -8.25 -30.14
N LEU A 15 -20.67 -8.43 -30.34
CA LEU A 15 -19.66 -7.98 -29.39
C LEU A 15 -19.86 -6.47 -29.15
N GLN A 16 -20.21 -6.08 -27.94
CA GLN A 16 -20.17 -4.70 -27.54
C GLN A 16 -18.71 -4.26 -27.55
N ASP A 17 -18.41 -3.41 -28.51
CA ASP A 17 -17.15 -2.70 -28.66
C ASP A 17 -17.01 -1.73 -27.47
N ASN A 18 -16.22 -2.08 -26.47
CA ASN A 18 -15.83 -1.22 -25.34
C ASN A 18 -14.65 -0.32 -25.74
N SER A 19 -14.66 0.21 -26.95
CA SER A 19 -13.78 1.31 -27.32
C SER A 19 -14.18 2.54 -26.51
N PRO A 20 -13.26 3.27 -25.85
CA PRO A 20 -13.60 4.50 -25.16
C PRO A 20 -14.19 5.48 -26.18
N ILE A 21 -15.31 6.10 -25.83
CA ILE A 21 -15.99 7.12 -26.60
C ILE A 21 -14.99 8.24 -26.84
N LEU A 22 -14.61 8.45 -28.08
CA LEU A 22 -13.76 9.57 -28.52
C LEU A 22 -14.49 10.88 -28.21
N GLY A 23 -14.02 11.62 -27.16
CA GLY A 23 -14.48 12.98 -26.94
C GLY A 23 -14.53 13.55 -25.54
N GLU A 24 -14.40 12.76 -24.47
CA GLU A 24 -14.31 13.35 -23.12
C GLU A 24 -12.85 13.51 -22.71
N GLU A 25 -12.43 14.75 -22.43
CA GLU A 25 -11.13 14.98 -21.78
C GLU A 25 -11.10 14.27 -20.42
N PRO A 26 -9.96 13.66 -20.04
CA PRO A 26 -9.87 12.99 -18.74
C PRO A 26 -10.12 13.99 -17.61
N LYS A 27 -10.98 13.62 -16.65
CA LYS A 27 -11.29 14.45 -15.50
C LYS A 27 -10.02 14.77 -14.70
N LYS A 28 -9.92 16.01 -14.23
CA LYS A 28 -8.78 16.50 -13.45
C LYS A 28 -8.86 15.96 -12.02
N ARG A 29 -7.78 15.35 -11.53
CA ARG A 29 -7.64 14.94 -10.16
C ARG A 29 -7.03 16.04 -9.32
N LEU A 30 -7.46 16.13 -8.05
CA LEU A 30 -7.07 17.17 -7.10
C LEU A 30 -6.27 16.59 -5.94
N LEU A 31 -5.28 17.35 -5.51
CA LEU A 31 -4.55 17.08 -4.29
C LEU A 31 -4.73 18.30 -3.37
N PHE A 32 -5.65 18.18 -2.42
CA PHE A 32 -5.87 19.18 -1.38
C PHE A 32 -4.83 18.97 -0.29
N ILE A 33 -4.04 19.98 0.01
CA ILE A 33 -2.90 19.87 0.91
C ILE A 33 -3.04 20.91 2.02
N ASP A 34 -3.01 20.48 3.27
CA ASP A 34 -2.91 21.37 4.39
C ASP A 34 -1.50 22.01 4.47
N ARG A 35 -1.37 23.10 5.19
CA ARG A 35 -0.10 23.84 5.34
C ARG A 35 0.65 23.44 6.60
N ASP A 36 0.07 23.73 7.78
CA ASP A 36 0.71 23.56 9.09
C ASP A 36 0.61 22.09 9.53
N GLY A 37 1.70 21.51 10.03
CA GLY A 37 1.80 20.08 10.30
C GLY A 37 1.95 19.20 9.06
N THR A 38 1.87 19.78 7.85
CA THR A 38 1.84 19.06 6.56
C THR A 38 2.97 19.49 5.62
N LEU A 39 2.99 20.74 5.19
CA LEU A 39 4.06 21.33 4.37
C LEU A 39 5.17 21.90 5.25
N VAL A 40 4.80 22.47 6.36
CA VAL A 40 5.68 23.05 7.36
C VAL A 40 5.38 22.46 8.73
N ILE A 41 6.39 22.40 9.59
CA ILE A 41 6.19 21.98 10.98
C ILE A 41 5.38 23.05 11.69
N GLU A 42 4.31 22.63 12.38
CA GLU A 42 3.50 23.51 13.19
C GLU A 42 4.27 23.89 14.47
N PRO A 43 4.38 25.19 14.82
CA PRO A 43 5.03 25.61 16.07
C PRO A 43 4.32 25.01 17.30
N PRO A 44 5.06 24.36 18.23
CA PRO A 44 4.43 23.53 19.26
C PRO A 44 3.83 24.31 20.44
N VAL A 45 4.04 25.64 20.53
CA VAL A 45 3.62 26.46 21.68
C VAL A 45 2.34 27.23 21.40
N ASP A 46 2.31 27.95 20.30
CA ASP A 46 1.21 28.85 19.93
C ASP A 46 0.49 28.45 18.63
N TYR A 47 1.00 27.42 17.96
CA TYR A 47 0.45 26.89 16.70
C TYR A 47 0.38 27.93 15.58
N GLN A 48 1.15 29.04 15.69
CA GLN A 48 1.16 30.14 14.73
C GLN A 48 2.53 30.30 14.06
N LEU A 49 2.56 30.21 12.75
CA LEU A 49 3.75 30.44 11.96
C LEU A 49 3.79 31.92 11.54
N ASP A 50 4.20 32.77 12.47
CA ASP A 50 4.16 34.23 12.42
C ASP A 50 5.55 34.90 12.37
N ALA A 51 6.63 34.10 12.39
CA ALA A 51 8.02 34.58 12.34
C ALA A 51 8.89 33.63 11.49
N PHE A 52 9.91 34.19 10.82
CA PHE A 52 10.83 33.41 9.99
C PHE A 52 11.61 32.37 10.79
N GLU A 53 11.92 32.67 12.06
CA GLU A 53 12.65 31.78 12.96
C GLU A 53 11.86 30.52 13.31
N LYS A 54 10.52 30.57 13.18
CA LYS A 54 9.62 29.42 13.39
C LYS A 54 9.49 28.56 12.13
N LEU A 55 9.89 29.07 10.95
CA LEU A 55 9.69 28.36 9.71
C LEU A 55 10.61 27.14 9.61
N GLN A 56 10.02 26.00 9.56
CA GLN A 56 10.68 24.73 9.28
C GLN A 56 9.80 23.91 8.32
N PHE A 57 10.35 23.54 7.16
CA PHE A 57 9.64 22.67 6.25
C PHE A 57 9.55 21.24 6.78
N TYR A 58 8.44 20.58 6.49
CA TYR A 58 8.29 19.19 6.87
C TYR A 58 9.38 18.33 6.18
N PRO A 59 9.97 17.33 6.89
CA PRO A 59 11.05 16.52 6.31
C PRO A 59 10.63 15.89 4.97
N LYS A 60 11.50 16.00 3.96
CA LYS A 60 11.36 15.43 2.62
C LYS A 60 10.20 15.99 1.77
N VAL A 61 9.43 16.98 2.25
CA VAL A 61 8.27 17.52 1.54
C VAL A 61 8.63 18.07 0.17
N MET A 62 9.72 18.84 0.06
CA MET A 62 10.17 19.45 -1.20
C MET A 62 10.45 18.40 -2.28
N LYS A 63 11.26 17.42 -1.95
CA LYS A 63 11.61 16.31 -2.85
C LYS A 63 10.37 15.59 -3.37
N ASN A 64 9.46 15.25 -2.45
CA ASN A 64 8.31 14.40 -2.77
C ASN A 64 7.18 15.15 -3.49
N LEU A 65 6.88 16.38 -3.07
CA LEU A 65 5.92 17.21 -3.82
C LEU A 65 6.44 17.57 -5.20
N GLY A 66 7.73 17.90 -5.36
CA GLY A 66 8.34 18.12 -6.67
C GLY A 66 8.25 16.89 -7.58
N PHE A 67 8.47 15.68 -7.00
CA PHE A 67 8.26 14.43 -7.72
C PHE A 67 6.78 14.25 -8.14
N ILE A 68 5.84 14.41 -7.20
CA ILE A 68 4.40 14.28 -7.47
C ILE A 68 3.98 15.28 -8.56
N ARG A 69 4.38 16.55 -8.43
CA ARG A 69 4.04 17.60 -9.41
C ARG A 69 4.56 17.31 -10.81
N SER A 70 5.76 16.70 -10.91
CA SER A 70 6.41 16.41 -12.20
C SER A 70 5.97 15.12 -12.87
N LYS A 71 5.45 14.15 -12.11
CA LYS A 71 5.17 12.78 -12.57
C LYS A 71 3.68 12.42 -12.57
N LEU A 72 2.87 13.13 -11.80
CA LEU A 72 1.44 12.83 -11.66
C LEU A 72 0.61 14.03 -12.09
N ASP A 73 -0.53 13.73 -12.71
CA ASP A 73 -1.48 14.76 -13.17
C ASP A 73 -2.47 15.08 -12.05
N PHE A 74 -1.99 15.84 -11.05
CA PHE A 74 -2.81 16.44 -10.00
C PHE A 74 -2.79 17.96 -10.07
N ARG A 75 -3.96 18.59 -9.86
CA ARG A 75 -4.06 20.00 -9.50
C ARG A 75 -3.81 20.13 -7.99
N PHE A 76 -2.91 21.01 -7.59
CA PHE A 76 -2.59 21.26 -6.19
C PHE A 76 -3.41 22.40 -5.64
N VAL A 77 -4.12 22.14 -4.55
CA VAL A 77 -4.94 23.11 -3.83
C VAL A 77 -4.50 23.15 -2.38
N MET A 78 -3.98 24.27 -1.91
CA MET A 78 -3.70 24.45 -0.48
C MET A 78 -4.99 24.78 0.24
N VAL A 79 -5.27 24.11 1.36
CA VAL A 79 -6.46 24.36 2.20
C VAL A 79 -6.05 24.42 3.65
N THR A 80 -6.03 25.61 4.25
CA THR A 80 -5.53 25.79 5.60
C THR A 80 -6.47 26.66 6.46
N ASN A 81 -6.65 26.26 7.74
CA ASN A 81 -7.28 27.09 8.74
C ASN A 81 -6.19 27.92 9.45
N GLN A 82 -6.38 29.23 9.54
CA GLN A 82 -5.45 30.15 10.20
C GLN A 82 -6.19 30.92 11.30
N ASP A 83 -6.33 30.28 12.43
CA ASP A 83 -7.17 30.71 13.54
C ASP A 83 -6.82 32.12 14.01
N GLY A 84 -7.78 33.05 13.87
CA GLY A 84 -7.62 34.44 14.29
C GLY A 84 -6.72 35.29 13.41
N LEU A 85 -6.38 34.86 12.19
CA LEU A 85 -5.61 35.67 11.26
C LEU A 85 -6.30 37.03 10.98
N GLY A 86 -5.55 38.12 11.14
CA GLY A 86 -6.03 39.49 11.03
C GLY A 86 -6.50 40.10 12.33
N THR A 87 -6.49 39.36 13.44
CA THR A 87 -6.76 39.86 14.78
C THR A 87 -5.49 40.32 15.52
N SER A 88 -5.62 40.84 16.70
CA SER A 88 -4.46 41.21 17.55
C SER A 88 -3.66 40.00 18.04
N SER A 89 -4.26 38.82 18.09
CA SER A 89 -3.59 37.57 18.50
C SER A 89 -2.80 36.91 17.35
N PHE A 90 -3.17 37.20 16.09
CA PHE A 90 -2.46 36.75 14.91
C PHE A 90 -2.49 37.82 13.82
N PRO A 91 -1.63 38.84 13.91
CA PRO A 91 -1.63 39.95 12.98
C PRO A 91 -1.29 39.52 11.54
N ALA A 92 -1.97 40.10 10.57
CA ALA A 92 -1.78 39.79 9.14
C ALA A 92 -0.37 40.14 8.65
N ASP A 93 0.25 41.18 9.20
CA ASP A 93 1.60 41.63 8.86
C ASP A 93 2.71 40.69 9.37
N THR A 94 2.43 39.81 10.32
CA THR A 94 3.33 38.74 10.76
C THR A 94 3.13 37.47 9.94
N PHE A 95 1.91 37.16 9.53
CA PHE A 95 1.58 35.97 8.76
C PHE A 95 2.08 36.03 7.30
N TRP A 96 1.71 37.11 6.57
CA TRP A 96 1.93 37.17 5.13
C TRP A 96 3.40 37.10 4.71
N PRO A 97 4.38 37.73 5.39
CA PRO A 97 5.77 37.58 5.01
C PRO A 97 6.27 36.14 5.05
N VAL A 98 5.89 35.38 6.10
CA VAL A 98 6.30 33.99 6.26
C VAL A 98 5.56 33.09 5.26
N HIS A 99 4.26 33.30 5.08
CA HIS A 99 3.48 32.55 4.09
C HIS A 99 4.01 32.76 2.68
N ASN A 100 4.31 34.00 2.30
CA ASN A 100 4.87 34.31 0.99
C ASN A 100 6.25 33.67 0.79
N LEU A 101 7.08 33.61 1.83
CA LEU A 101 8.37 32.92 1.74
C LEU A 101 8.18 31.41 1.53
N VAL A 102 7.21 30.78 2.20
CA VAL A 102 6.85 29.36 1.98
C VAL A 102 6.45 29.17 0.51
N MET A 103 5.53 29.98 0.00
CA MET A 103 5.05 29.87 -1.38
C MET A 103 6.16 30.11 -2.41
N GLN A 104 7.00 31.14 -2.24
CA GLN A 104 8.15 31.41 -3.11
C GLN A 104 9.18 30.27 -3.10
N THR A 105 9.41 29.68 -1.94
CA THR A 105 10.35 28.55 -1.82
C THR A 105 9.81 27.33 -2.56
N LEU A 106 8.51 27.02 -2.40
CA LEU A 106 7.87 25.91 -3.12
C LEU A 106 7.88 26.15 -4.64
N GLU A 107 7.55 27.37 -5.08
CA GLU A 107 7.58 27.74 -6.50
C GLU A 107 8.99 27.63 -7.09
N GLY A 108 10.01 28.07 -6.33
CA GLY A 108 11.42 27.93 -6.71
C GLY A 108 11.88 26.48 -6.93
N GLU A 109 11.26 25.54 -6.26
CA GLU A 109 11.46 24.08 -6.42
C GLU A 109 10.50 23.48 -7.49
N GLY A 110 9.75 24.31 -8.23
CA GLY A 110 8.79 23.86 -9.24
C GLY A 110 7.48 23.32 -8.69
N ILE A 111 7.21 23.55 -7.41
CA ILE A 111 5.99 23.13 -6.72
C ILE A 111 5.00 24.28 -6.72
N THR A 112 4.12 24.32 -7.71
CA THR A 112 3.11 25.37 -7.86
C THR A 112 1.74 24.89 -7.39
N PHE A 113 1.03 25.74 -6.66
CA PHE A 113 -0.38 25.52 -6.29
C PHE A 113 -1.30 26.22 -7.29
N ASP A 114 -2.31 25.51 -7.74
CA ASP A 114 -3.33 26.04 -8.65
C ASP A 114 -4.31 26.97 -7.90
N GLU A 115 -4.50 26.72 -6.60
CA GLU A 115 -5.32 27.55 -5.70
C GLU A 115 -4.81 27.49 -4.25
N VAL A 116 -4.99 28.58 -3.51
CA VAL A 116 -4.66 28.68 -2.08
C VAL A 116 -5.88 29.19 -1.32
N CYS A 117 -6.47 28.34 -0.48
CA CYS A 117 -7.65 28.61 0.31
C CYS A 117 -7.26 28.76 1.79
N ILE A 118 -7.47 29.95 2.36
CA ILE A 118 -7.14 30.28 3.75
C ILE A 118 -8.43 30.72 4.47
N ASP A 119 -8.80 30.03 5.53
CA ASP A 119 -9.89 30.44 6.40
C ASP A 119 -9.33 31.06 7.69
N PRO A 120 -9.62 32.33 8.00
CA PRO A 120 -9.10 33.04 9.17
C PRO A 120 -9.97 32.87 10.42
N SER A 121 -11.12 32.17 10.32
CA SER A 121 -12.12 32.12 11.39
C SER A 121 -11.69 31.20 12.55
N MET A 122 -12.16 31.56 13.73
CA MET A 122 -12.03 30.71 14.92
C MET A 122 -13.04 29.55 14.87
N PRO A 123 -12.80 28.43 15.61
CA PRO A 123 -13.75 27.31 15.65
C PRO A 123 -15.18 27.71 16.05
N GLU A 124 -15.32 28.64 17.00
CA GLU A 124 -16.59 29.15 17.50
C GLU A 124 -17.38 29.99 16.50
N ASP A 125 -16.74 30.55 15.46
CA ASP A 125 -17.39 31.35 14.42
C ASP A 125 -18.29 30.50 13.51
N ASN A 126 -18.11 29.20 13.55
CA ASN A 126 -18.86 28.25 12.71
C ASN A 126 -18.84 28.58 11.23
N SER A 127 -17.74 29.18 10.72
CA SER A 127 -17.56 29.56 9.32
C SER A 127 -17.83 28.37 8.39
N PRO A 128 -18.59 28.55 7.30
CA PRO A 128 -18.78 27.52 6.29
C PRO A 128 -17.48 27.21 5.53
N ASN A 129 -16.49 28.08 5.60
CA ASN A 129 -15.21 27.97 4.90
C ASN A 129 -14.17 27.17 5.69
N ARG A 130 -14.32 27.12 7.02
CA ARG A 130 -13.37 26.44 7.90
C ARG A 130 -13.42 24.91 7.74
N LYS A 131 -12.28 24.25 7.53
CA LYS A 131 -12.18 22.80 7.58
C LYS A 131 -12.77 22.25 8.90
N PRO A 132 -13.57 21.19 8.89
CA PRO A 132 -13.82 20.24 7.78
C PRO A 132 -14.94 20.65 6.83
N ARG A 133 -15.48 21.88 6.89
CA ARG A 133 -16.52 22.34 5.96
C ARG A 133 -15.91 22.70 4.61
N THR A 134 -16.74 22.66 3.57
CA THR A 134 -16.32 22.73 2.17
C THR A 134 -16.61 24.08 1.51
N GLY A 135 -16.90 25.14 2.29
CA GLY A 135 -17.35 26.43 1.74
C GLY A 135 -16.41 27.05 0.72
N MET A 136 -15.10 27.02 0.97
CA MET A 136 -14.08 27.50 0.03
C MET A 136 -13.95 26.63 -1.23
N LEU A 137 -14.44 25.38 -1.20
CA LEU A 137 -14.20 24.36 -2.20
C LEU A 137 -15.46 23.98 -2.99
N GLN A 138 -16.55 24.77 -2.86
CA GLN A 138 -17.85 24.47 -3.47
C GLN A 138 -17.79 24.36 -5.00
N HIS A 139 -16.88 25.07 -5.64
CA HIS A 139 -16.72 25.06 -7.11
C HIS A 139 -16.08 23.76 -7.63
N TYR A 140 -15.51 22.93 -6.76
CA TYR A 140 -15.06 21.57 -7.09
C TYR A 140 -16.19 20.54 -6.96
N LEU A 141 -17.14 20.78 -6.04
CA LEU A 141 -18.24 19.86 -5.79
C LEU A 141 -19.26 19.92 -6.96
N ASN A 142 -19.76 18.75 -7.35
CA ASN A 142 -20.71 18.63 -8.46
C ASN A 142 -20.22 19.18 -9.81
N ASN A 143 -18.92 19.40 -9.96
CA ASN A 143 -18.32 19.86 -11.20
C ASN A 143 -17.74 18.64 -11.96
N PRO A 144 -18.29 18.31 -13.15
CA PRO A 144 -17.92 17.12 -13.90
C PRO A 144 -16.49 17.16 -14.43
N GLU A 145 -15.83 18.33 -14.40
CA GLU A 145 -14.43 18.49 -14.81
C GLU A 145 -13.45 17.80 -13.84
N TYR A 146 -13.87 17.62 -12.57
CA TYR A 146 -13.01 17.06 -11.52
C TYR A 146 -13.41 15.64 -11.13
N ASP A 147 -12.42 14.81 -10.83
CA ASP A 147 -12.54 13.45 -10.33
C ASP A 147 -12.27 13.42 -8.82
N LEU A 148 -13.25 13.81 -8.03
CA LEU A 148 -13.12 13.84 -6.57
C LEU A 148 -12.92 12.43 -5.97
N ALA A 149 -13.51 11.40 -6.57
CA ALA A 149 -13.37 10.03 -6.09
C ALA A 149 -11.93 9.50 -6.17
N ASN A 150 -11.14 10.00 -7.14
CA ASN A 150 -9.71 9.70 -7.30
C ASN A 150 -8.80 10.86 -6.89
N SER A 151 -9.33 11.80 -6.11
CA SER A 151 -8.63 12.93 -5.50
C SER A 151 -8.34 12.66 -4.02
N PHE A 152 -7.40 13.42 -3.45
CA PHE A 152 -6.95 13.18 -2.07
C PHE A 152 -6.88 14.47 -1.27
N VAL A 153 -7.10 14.36 0.04
CA VAL A 153 -6.75 15.38 1.02
C VAL A 153 -5.57 14.86 1.84
N ILE A 154 -4.52 15.66 1.95
CA ILE A 154 -3.34 15.38 2.77
C ILE A 154 -3.31 16.37 3.92
N GLY A 155 -3.30 15.89 5.15
CA GLY A 155 -3.24 16.72 6.34
C GLY A 155 -2.84 15.91 7.56
N ASP A 156 -2.60 16.57 8.69
CA ASP A 156 -2.12 15.94 9.93
C ASP A 156 -3.21 15.76 10.99
N ARG A 157 -4.44 16.24 10.72
CA ARG A 157 -5.54 16.28 11.71
C ARG A 157 -6.77 15.50 11.26
N PRO A 158 -7.60 15.03 12.22
CA PRO A 158 -8.91 14.44 11.92
C PRO A 158 -9.82 15.34 11.06
N THR A 159 -9.70 16.66 11.18
CA THR A 159 -10.46 17.63 10.37
C THR A 159 -10.11 17.57 8.88
N ASP A 160 -8.90 17.17 8.53
CA ASP A 160 -8.50 16.97 7.13
C ASP A 160 -9.10 15.68 6.56
N VAL A 161 -9.13 14.63 7.37
CA VAL A 161 -9.81 13.37 7.01
C VAL A 161 -11.31 13.60 6.84
N GLU A 162 -11.93 14.39 7.73
CA GLU A 162 -13.34 14.75 7.62
C GLU A 162 -13.62 15.64 6.41
N LEU A 163 -12.70 16.55 6.06
CA LEU A 163 -12.77 17.32 4.82
C LEU A 163 -12.78 16.41 3.61
N ALA A 164 -11.89 15.41 3.57
CA ALA A 164 -11.86 14.43 2.48
C ALA A 164 -13.20 13.71 2.33
N LYS A 165 -13.78 13.25 3.43
CA LYS A 165 -15.10 12.63 3.45
C LYS A 165 -16.19 13.56 2.90
N ASN A 166 -16.18 14.83 3.34
CA ASN A 166 -17.18 15.83 2.93
C ASN A 166 -17.04 16.23 1.45
N LEU A 167 -15.85 16.10 0.86
CA LEU A 167 -15.58 16.32 -0.55
C LEU A 167 -15.85 15.08 -1.41
N GLY A 168 -16.02 13.90 -0.81
CA GLY A 168 -16.07 12.63 -1.54
C GLY A 168 -14.69 12.18 -2.06
N CYS A 169 -13.60 12.67 -1.42
CA CYS A 169 -12.21 12.30 -1.67
C CYS A 169 -11.75 11.20 -0.70
N LYS A 170 -10.53 10.73 -0.90
CA LYS A 170 -9.80 9.90 0.05
C LYS A 170 -8.83 10.74 0.87
N ALA A 171 -8.50 10.31 2.09
CA ALA A 171 -7.57 11.01 2.96
C ALA A 171 -6.24 10.29 3.10
N ILE A 172 -5.17 11.08 3.16
CA ILE A 172 -3.82 10.68 3.58
C ILE A 172 -3.50 11.46 4.85
N LEU A 173 -3.35 10.75 5.96
CA LEU A 173 -3.11 11.35 7.28
C LEU A 173 -1.62 11.34 7.59
N LEU A 174 -1.02 12.52 7.80
CA LEU A 174 0.39 12.68 8.18
C LEU A 174 0.60 12.45 9.69
N GLN A 175 0.32 11.23 10.12
CA GLN A 175 0.53 10.73 11.47
C GLN A 175 1.13 9.32 11.39
N ALA A 176 1.83 8.89 12.44
CA ALA A 176 2.45 7.56 12.46
C ALA A 176 1.44 6.41 12.30
N ASP A 177 0.20 6.65 12.73
CA ASP A 177 -0.92 5.71 12.64
C ASP A 177 -2.28 6.45 12.69
N MET A 178 -3.37 5.69 12.78
CA MET A 178 -4.74 6.23 12.85
C MET A 178 -5.27 6.39 14.28
N THR A 179 -4.42 6.43 15.31
CA THR A 179 -4.85 6.52 16.73
C THR A 179 -5.70 7.77 16.98
N CYS A 180 -5.41 8.89 16.32
CA CYS A 180 -6.21 10.11 16.44
C CYS A 180 -7.64 9.99 15.86
N LEU A 181 -7.94 8.89 15.14
CA LEU A 181 -9.27 8.56 14.60
C LEU A 181 -10.01 7.52 15.44
N GLU A 182 -9.54 7.16 16.63
CA GLU A 182 -10.23 6.22 17.51
C GLU A 182 -11.65 6.72 17.83
N GLY A 183 -12.63 5.81 17.72
CA GLY A 183 -14.05 6.14 17.88
C GLY A 183 -14.72 6.84 16.69
N ARG A 184 -13.99 7.09 15.60
CA ARG A 184 -14.49 7.69 14.37
C ARG A 184 -14.30 6.72 13.20
N ASP A 185 -15.01 5.58 13.25
CA ASP A 185 -14.92 4.57 12.19
C ASP A 185 -15.33 5.11 10.83
N ASP A 186 -16.25 6.07 10.81
CA ASP A 186 -16.67 6.81 9.62
C ASP A 186 -15.54 7.59 8.93
N LEU A 187 -14.49 7.95 9.66
CA LEU A 187 -13.29 8.62 9.12
C LEU A 187 -12.19 7.60 8.77
N LYS A 188 -12.10 6.50 9.51
CA LYS A 188 -11.13 5.44 9.20
C LYS A 188 -11.35 4.85 7.81
N ASP A 189 -12.61 4.68 7.41
CA ASP A 189 -12.96 4.17 6.07
C ASP A 189 -12.51 5.12 4.93
N CYS A 190 -12.44 6.42 5.22
CA CYS A 190 -11.98 7.43 4.27
C CYS A 190 -10.45 7.58 4.25
N CYS A 191 -9.77 7.27 5.38
CA CYS A 191 -8.33 7.39 5.53
C CYS A 191 -7.64 6.16 4.98
N ILE A 192 -7.05 6.29 3.79
CA ILE A 192 -6.43 5.16 3.07
C ILE A 192 -4.95 4.97 3.38
N LEU A 193 -4.29 5.98 3.93
CA LEU A 193 -2.89 5.94 4.33
C LEU A 193 -2.68 6.81 5.57
N ALA A 194 -2.00 6.27 6.59
CA ALA A 194 -1.46 7.04 7.71
C ALA A 194 0.06 6.83 7.77
N THR A 195 0.81 7.90 7.66
CA THR A 195 2.28 7.88 7.68
C THR A 195 2.82 9.26 8.02
N ASN A 196 3.91 9.34 8.75
CA ASN A 196 4.67 10.59 8.98
C ASN A 196 5.84 10.77 8.00
N ASP A 197 5.90 9.98 6.92
CA ASP A 197 6.96 10.02 5.91
C ASP A 197 6.42 10.36 4.52
N TRP A 198 6.84 11.49 3.99
CA TRP A 198 6.50 11.93 2.63
C TRP A 198 6.99 11.01 1.51
N ASP A 199 8.04 10.18 1.76
CA ASP A 199 8.43 9.15 0.79
C ASP A 199 7.30 8.12 0.61
N CYS A 200 6.64 7.71 1.70
CA CYS A 200 5.48 6.81 1.64
C CYS A 200 4.28 7.45 0.91
N VAL A 201 4.03 8.75 1.14
CA VAL A 201 2.96 9.49 0.43
C VAL A 201 3.20 9.49 -1.08
N ALA A 202 4.42 9.85 -1.51
CA ALA A 202 4.77 9.88 -2.92
C ALA A 202 4.72 8.48 -3.55
N GLU A 203 5.20 7.48 -2.84
CA GLU A 203 5.16 6.08 -3.29
C GLU A 203 3.73 5.60 -3.48
N PHE A 204 2.86 5.87 -2.51
CA PHE A 204 1.44 5.53 -2.59
C PHE A 204 0.74 6.21 -3.78
N LEU A 205 0.90 7.52 -3.93
CA LEU A 205 0.25 8.28 -5.02
C LEU A 205 0.75 7.87 -6.41
N PHE A 206 2.02 7.50 -6.53
CA PHE A 206 2.63 7.14 -7.81
C PHE A 206 2.35 5.70 -8.22
N ALA A 207 2.48 4.76 -7.30
CA ALA A 207 2.51 3.33 -7.62
C ALA A 207 1.33 2.55 -7.03
N GLY A 208 0.47 3.22 -6.26
CA GLY A 208 -0.68 2.60 -5.59
C GLY A 208 -0.29 1.68 -4.44
N GLU A 209 -1.30 1.14 -3.81
CA GLU A 209 -1.18 0.19 -2.70
C GLU A 209 -0.86 -1.20 -3.22
N ARG A 210 0.09 -1.90 -2.56
CA ARG A 210 0.46 -3.28 -2.91
C ARG A 210 -0.28 -4.27 -2.01
N THR A 211 -1.60 -4.27 -2.14
CA THR A 211 -2.48 -5.22 -1.44
C THR A 211 -3.03 -6.26 -2.37
N ALA A 212 -3.29 -7.45 -1.84
CA ALA A 212 -4.02 -8.50 -2.53
C ALA A 212 -4.86 -9.32 -1.55
N GLN A 213 -5.94 -9.87 -2.08
CA GLN A 213 -6.76 -10.85 -1.39
C GLN A 213 -6.92 -12.08 -2.28
N VAL A 214 -6.79 -13.25 -1.68
CA VAL A 214 -7.04 -14.54 -2.32
C VAL A 214 -7.98 -15.34 -1.44
N ARG A 215 -9.05 -15.87 -2.03
CA ARG A 215 -9.85 -16.91 -1.43
C ARG A 215 -9.75 -18.17 -2.26
N ARG A 216 -9.35 -19.27 -1.62
CA ARG A 216 -9.22 -20.58 -2.23
C ARG A 216 -10.11 -21.55 -1.48
N THR A 217 -11.05 -22.17 -2.19
CA THR A 217 -11.96 -23.15 -1.62
C THR A 217 -11.86 -24.43 -2.43
N THR A 218 -11.59 -25.53 -1.78
CA THR A 218 -11.60 -26.89 -2.32
C THR A 218 -12.64 -27.74 -1.57
N ARG A 219 -12.61 -29.05 -1.73
CA ARG A 219 -13.43 -29.96 -0.89
C ARG A 219 -12.80 -30.19 0.49
N GLU A 220 -11.51 -29.88 0.61
CA GLU A 220 -10.67 -30.19 1.77
C GLU A 220 -10.37 -28.91 2.59
N THR A 221 -10.33 -27.73 1.93
CA THR A 221 -9.93 -26.49 2.57
C THR A 221 -10.80 -25.29 2.12
N ASP A 222 -11.02 -24.32 3.01
CA ASP A 222 -11.52 -22.97 2.70
C ASP A 222 -10.55 -21.95 3.33
N ILE A 223 -9.86 -21.21 2.47
CA ILE A 223 -8.73 -20.37 2.85
C ILE A 223 -8.97 -18.94 2.39
N GLU A 224 -8.80 -17.99 3.29
CA GLU A 224 -8.72 -16.56 2.98
C GLU A 224 -7.34 -16.03 3.34
N VAL A 225 -6.68 -15.39 2.38
CA VAL A 225 -5.41 -14.67 2.59
C VAL A 225 -5.59 -13.22 2.15
N VAL A 226 -5.26 -12.27 3.04
CA VAL A 226 -5.13 -10.85 2.71
C VAL A 226 -3.72 -10.41 3.06
N LEU A 227 -3.06 -9.78 2.12
CA LEU A 227 -1.66 -9.35 2.24
C LEU A 227 -1.52 -7.88 1.84
N ASN A 228 -0.79 -7.12 2.67
CA ASN A 228 -0.28 -5.80 2.32
C ASN A 228 1.26 -5.83 2.39
N LEU A 229 1.94 -5.59 1.26
CA LEU A 229 3.40 -5.55 1.18
C LEU A 229 4.00 -4.31 1.83
N ASP A 230 3.21 -3.24 1.96
CA ASP A 230 3.60 -1.94 2.56
C ASP A 230 3.10 -1.81 4.01
N GLY A 231 2.88 -2.96 4.68
CA GLY A 231 2.37 -3.05 6.04
C GLY A 231 3.40 -2.79 7.14
N ASN A 232 2.96 -3.00 8.38
CA ASN A 232 3.74 -2.79 9.60
C ASN A 232 3.96 -4.08 10.41
N GLY A 233 3.66 -5.24 9.85
CA GLY A 233 3.81 -6.55 10.51
C GLY A 233 2.60 -6.95 11.36
N LYS A 234 1.41 -6.42 11.09
CA LYS A 234 0.16 -6.86 11.72
C LYS A 234 -0.22 -8.24 11.20
N CYS A 235 -0.46 -9.19 12.12
CA CYS A 235 -0.81 -10.56 11.77
C CYS A 235 -2.13 -10.95 12.42
N ASP A 236 -3.02 -11.59 11.66
CA ASP A 236 -4.27 -12.22 12.09
C ASP A 236 -4.33 -13.59 11.42
N ILE A 237 -3.82 -14.61 12.12
CA ILE A 237 -3.55 -15.94 11.54
C ILE A 237 -4.26 -17.02 12.35
N SER A 238 -5.00 -17.88 11.67
CA SER A 238 -5.71 -19.02 12.23
C SER A 238 -5.82 -20.14 11.20
N THR A 239 -4.97 -21.17 11.31
CA THR A 239 -5.01 -22.36 10.45
C THR A 239 -5.53 -23.60 11.16
N GLY A 240 -5.64 -23.55 12.49
CA GLY A 240 -5.94 -24.71 13.35
C GLY A 240 -4.71 -25.49 13.74
N LEU A 241 -3.51 -25.11 13.28
CA LEU A 241 -2.22 -25.71 13.63
C LEU A 241 -1.36 -24.65 14.32
N GLY A 242 -1.25 -24.70 15.65
CA GLY A 242 -0.63 -23.62 16.44
C GLY A 242 0.83 -23.37 16.08
N PHE A 243 1.60 -24.39 15.77
CA PHE A 243 2.98 -24.23 15.34
C PHE A 243 3.07 -23.61 13.95
N PHE A 244 2.18 -23.97 13.04
CA PHE A 244 2.13 -23.40 11.70
C PHE A 244 1.70 -21.93 11.75
N ASP A 245 0.70 -21.58 12.58
CA ASP A 245 0.31 -20.18 12.82
C ASP A 245 1.50 -19.35 13.27
N HIS A 246 2.29 -19.86 14.23
CA HIS A 246 3.52 -19.20 14.69
C HIS A 246 4.55 -19.01 13.57
N MET A 247 4.71 -19.99 12.68
CA MET A 247 5.64 -19.88 11.53
C MET A 247 5.17 -18.83 10.52
N LEU A 248 3.89 -18.77 10.22
CA LEU A 248 3.31 -17.75 9.32
C LEU A 248 3.42 -16.35 9.93
N GLU A 249 3.26 -16.19 11.25
CA GLU A 249 3.51 -14.92 11.93
C GLU A 249 4.95 -14.42 11.75
N GLN A 250 5.95 -15.31 11.66
CA GLN A 250 7.32 -14.89 11.38
C GLN A 250 7.42 -14.18 10.02
N ILE A 251 6.66 -14.66 9.01
CA ILE A 251 6.62 -14.03 7.69
C ILE A 251 6.09 -12.60 7.80
N GLY A 252 4.95 -12.39 8.44
CA GLY A 252 4.38 -11.04 8.60
C GLY A 252 5.26 -10.11 9.42
N LYS A 253 5.62 -10.51 10.64
CA LYS A 253 6.38 -9.67 11.59
C LYS A 253 7.77 -9.30 11.08
N HIS A 254 8.58 -10.28 10.67
CA HIS A 254 9.94 -10.03 10.20
C HIS A 254 9.99 -9.47 8.76
N GLY A 255 8.97 -9.78 7.95
CA GLY A 255 8.77 -9.19 6.63
C GLY A 255 8.30 -7.74 6.66
N GLY A 256 7.69 -7.30 7.77
CA GLY A 256 7.00 -6.01 7.87
C GLY A 256 5.73 -5.97 7.02
N LEU A 257 5.12 -7.15 6.78
CA LEU A 257 3.91 -7.32 5.97
C LEU A 257 2.70 -7.37 6.88
N ASP A 258 1.59 -6.72 6.48
CA ASP A 258 0.32 -7.02 7.16
C ASP A 258 -0.28 -8.26 6.52
N LEU A 259 -0.58 -9.27 7.34
CA LEU A 259 -0.94 -10.60 6.88
C LEU A 259 -2.14 -11.16 7.66
N LYS A 260 -3.24 -11.40 6.95
CA LYS A 260 -4.39 -12.14 7.47
C LYS A 260 -4.47 -13.49 6.76
N ILE A 261 -4.51 -14.59 7.51
CA ILE A 261 -4.69 -15.95 6.99
C ILE A 261 -5.69 -16.68 7.86
N HIS A 262 -6.86 -16.98 7.29
CA HIS A 262 -7.87 -17.79 7.95
C HIS A 262 -8.12 -19.06 7.14
N VAL A 263 -7.97 -20.21 7.77
CA VAL A 263 -8.08 -21.53 7.14
C VAL A 263 -9.06 -22.40 7.89
N LYS A 264 -9.93 -23.06 7.14
CA LYS A 264 -10.73 -24.21 7.60
C LYS A 264 -10.33 -25.40 6.76
N GLY A 265 -9.50 -26.25 7.30
CA GLY A 265 -9.02 -27.47 6.64
C GLY A 265 -9.62 -28.73 7.26
N ASP A 266 -9.43 -29.85 6.57
CA ASP A 266 -9.87 -31.21 6.98
C ASP A 266 -8.87 -31.89 7.93
N LEU A 267 -8.48 -31.18 8.99
CA LEU A 267 -7.49 -31.63 10.00
C LEU A 267 -7.81 -32.97 10.65
N GLN A 268 -9.06 -33.46 10.51
CA GLN A 268 -9.45 -34.80 10.92
C GLN A 268 -8.87 -35.91 10.02
N VAL A 269 -8.40 -35.53 8.80
CA VAL A 269 -7.67 -36.41 7.88
C VAL A 269 -6.18 -36.37 8.23
N ASP A 270 -5.57 -35.21 7.94
CA ASP A 270 -4.22 -34.84 8.37
C ASP A 270 -4.00 -33.34 8.16
N GLU A 271 -2.76 -32.87 8.36
CA GLU A 271 -2.35 -31.48 8.19
C GLU A 271 -1.92 -31.11 6.76
N HIS A 272 -1.76 -32.06 5.86
CA HIS A 272 -1.16 -31.89 4.54
C HIS A 272 -1.89 -30.84 3.69
N HIS A 273 -3.20 -31.04 3.47
CA HIS A 273 -4.00 -30.13 2.64
C HIS A 273 -4.02 -28.71 3.21
N THR A 274 -4.11 -28.57 4.54
CA THR A 274 -4.09 -27.28 5.23
C THR A 274 -2.79 -26.53 4.96
N ILE A 275 -1.64 -27.19 5.07
CA ILE A 275 -0.32 -26.57 4.91
C ILE A 275 -0.05 -26.24 3.43
N GLU A 276 -0.27 -27.18 2.54
CA GLU A 276 0.01 -27.02 1.10
C GLU A 276 -0.88 -25.96 0.47
N ASP A 277 -2.19 -26.04 0.68
CA ASP A 277 -3.15 -25.08 0.10
C ASP A 277 -2.97 -23.67 0.67
N THR A 278 -2.57 -23.54 1.95
CA THR A 278 -2.20 -22.25 2.54
C THR A 278 -0.98 -21.65 1.84
N ALA A 279 0.04 -22.46 1.55
CA ALA A 279 1.22 -22.00 0.83
C ALA A 279 0.89 -21.55 -0.61
N LEU A 280 0.01 -22.29 -1.29
CA LEU A 280 -0.47 -21.91 -2.63
C LEU A 280 -1.24 -20.57 -2.59
N ALA A 281 -2.16 -20.41 -1.65
CA ALA A 281 -2.96 -19.19 -1.50
C ALA A 281 -2.08 -17.98 -1.13
N LEU A 282 -1.13 -18.14 -0.21
CA LEU A 282 -0.17 -17.09 0.17
C LEU A 282 0.75 -16.72 -1.00
N GLY A 283 1.26 -17.70 -1.73
CA GLY A 283 2.10 -17.46 -2.90
C GLY A 283 1.37 -16.72 -4.01
N GLU A 284 0.11 -17.10 -4.29
CA GLU A 284 -0.74 -16.40 -5.25
C GLU A 284 -1.02 -14.96 -4.80
N CYS A 285 -1.30 -14.77 -3.49
CA CYS A 285 -1.54 -13.46 -2.92
C CYS A 285 -0.30 -12.55 -3.05
N LEU A 286 0.89 -13.08 -2.76
CA LEU A 286 2.17 -12.40 -2.93
C LEU A 286 2.41 -12.03 -4.40
N TYR A 287 2.16 -12.95 -5.33
CA TYR A 287 2.30 -12.69 -6.76
C TYR A 287 1.38 -11.57 -7.24
N LYS A 288 0.12 -11.56 -6.79
CA LYS A 288 -0.87 -10.51 -7.12
C LYS A 288 -0.46 -9.15 -6.54
N ALA A 289 -0.03 -9.11 -5.29
CA ALA A 289 0.39 -7.88 -4.61
C ALA A 289 1.65 -7.26 -5.26
N LEU A 290 2.58 -8.07 -5.77
CA LEU A 290 3.76 -7.60 -6.51
C LEU A 290 3.43 -6.91 -7.84
N GLY A 291 2.30 -7.23 -8.44
CA GLY A 291 1.81 -6.61 -9.67
C GLY A 291 2.85 -6.58 -10.80
N SER A 292 3.15 -5.41 -11.32
CA SER A 292 4.08 -5.19 -12.44
C SER A 292 5.56 -5.46 -12.09
N LYS A 293 5.91 -5.59 -10.82
CA LYS A 293 7.29 -5.76 -10.33
C LYS A 293 8.25 -4.62 -10.73
N ARG A 294 7.71 -3.44 -11.06
CA ARG A 294 8.53 -2.28 -11.39
C ARG A 294 9.08 -1.63 -10.13
N GLY A 295 10.34 -1.20 -10.20
CA GLY A 295 11.03 -0.51 -9.12
C GLY A 295 11.37 -1.38 -7.92
N ILE A 296 11.07 -2.70 -7.90
CA ILE A 296 11.45 -3.57 -6.79
C ILE A 296 12.94 -3.98 -6.88
N GLU A 297 13.54 -4.31 -5.72
CA GLU A 297 14.90 -4.84 -5.66
C GLU A 297 15.01 -6.26 -6.27
N ARG A 298 13.91 -6.98 -6.37
CA ARG A 298 13.76 -8.32 -6.94
C ARG A 298 14.46 -9.43 -6.16
N TYR A 299 15.61 -9.19 -5.55
CA TYR A 299 16.43 -10.18 -4.85
C TYR A 299 16.49 -9.92 -3.35
N GLY A 300 16.61 -11.00 -2.56
CA GLY A 300 16.79 -10.91 -1.12
C GLY A 300 17.48 -12.14 -0.55
N TYR A 301 18.11 -12.00 0.64
CA TYR A 301 18.89 -13.02 1.32
C TYR A 301 19.03 -12.79 2.84
N SER A 302 19.59 -13.56 3.57
CA SER A 302 19.56 -14.47 4.72
C SER A 302 19.92 -13.99 6.15
N LEU A 303 19.79 -14.93 7.18
CA LEU A 303 19.96 -14.68 8.61
C LEU A 303 20.50 -15.91 9.38
N PRO A 304 21.25 -15.72 10.53
CA PRO A 304 21.41 -16.70 11.59
C PRO A 304 20.20 -16.74 12.54
N MET A 305 20.00 -17.87 13.23
CA MET A 305 19.06 -18.05 14.34
C MET A 305 19.71 -18.91 15.44
N ASP A 306 20.18 -18.27 16.52
CA ASP A 306 20.90 -18.89 17.63
C ASP A 306 22.02 -19.85 17.17
N ASP A 307 21.85 -21.17 17.39
CA ASP A 307 22.78 -22.22 16.95
C ASP A 307 22.66 -22.58 15.46
N CYS A 308 21.72 -21.97 14.74
CA CYS A 308 21.39 -22.31 13.36
C CYS A 308 21.82 -21.19 12.39
N LEU A 309 22.40 -21.57 11.28
CA LEU A 309 22.62 -20.71 10.13
C LEU A 309 21.58 -21.06 9.05
N CYS A 310 20.67 -20.12 8.77
CA CYS A 310 19.65 -20.27 7.75
C CYS A 310 19.91 -19.31 6.61
N GLN A 311 20.08 -19.83 5.40
CA GLN A 311 20.31 -19.07 4.21
C GLN A 311 19.09 -19.24 3.29
N VAL A 312 18.39 -18.14 3.03
CA VAL A 312 17.30 -18.09 2.04
C VAL A 312 17.65 -17.03 1.02
N CYS A 313 17.77 -17.43 -0.23
CA CYS A 313 17.94 -16.52 -1.35
C CYS A 313 16.73 -16.63 -2.25
N LEU A 314 16.15 -15.50 -2.65
CA LEU A 314 14.99 -15.48 -3.54
C LEU A 314 15.19 -14.55 -4.74
N ASP A 315 14.48 -14.87 -5.84
CA ASP A 315 14.36 -14.05 -7.05
C ASP A 315 12.92 -14.08 -7.56
N PHE A 316 12.27 -12.92 -7.63
CA PHE A 316 10.94 -12.77 -8.23
C PHE A 316 10.97 -12.76 -9.77
N GLY A 317 11.86 -13.53 -10.36
CA GLY A 317 12.08 -13.64 -11.81
C GLY A 317 10.93 -14.20 -12.63
N GLY A 318 9.87 -14.71 -11.99
CA GLY A 318 8.68 -15.26 -12.67
C GLY A 318 8.80 -16.73 -13.09
N ARG A 319 9.92 -17.40 -12.80
CA ARG A 319 10.16 -18.82 -13.07
C ARG A 319 10.36 -19.54 -11.75
N PRO A 320 9.38 -20.33 -11.27
CA PRO A 320 9.46 -21.01 -9.99
C PRO A 320 10.56 -22.08 -10.01
N TRP A 321 11.34 -22.12 -8.93
CA TRP A 321 12.32 -23.18 -8.70
C TRP A 321 12.68 -23.22 -7.23
N LEU A 322 12.64 -24.39 -6.61
CA LEU A 322 13.12 -24.58 -5.23
C LEU A 322 14.38 -25.43 -5.21
N VAL A 323 15.41 -24.92 -4.53
CA VAL A 323 16.55 -25.70 -4.07
C VAL A 323 16.42 -25.79 -2.54
N TRP A 324 16.39 -27.02 -2.03
CA TRP A 324 16.22 -27.29 -0.61
C TRP A 324 17.41 -28.10 -0.09
N ASP A 325 18.18 -27.52 0.84
CA ASP A 325 19.32 -28.13 1.49
C ASP A 325 19.17 -27.92 3.03
N ALA A 326 18.20 -28.63 3.60
CA ALA A 326 17.92 -28.59 5.03
C ALA A 326 17.36 -29.94 5.48
N ASP A 327 18.15 -30.65 6.31
CA ASP A 327 17.78 -31.95 6.86
C ASP A 327 17.13 -31.83 8.24
N PHE A 328 16.05 -32.58 8.44
CA PHE A 328 15.35 -32.73 9.73
C PHE A 328 15.30 -34.20 10.11
N LYS A 329 15.63 -34.48 11.36
CA LYS A 329 15.67 -35.85 11.90
C LYS A 329 14.42 -36.23 12.70
N ARG A 330 13.74 -35.22 13.24
CA ARG A 330 12.47 -35.41 13.97
C ARG A 330 11.34 -35.58 12.95
N GLU A 331 10.39 -36.45 13.26
CA GLU A 331 9.21 -36.62 12.42
C GLU A 331 8.31 -35.40 12.44
N LYS A 332 8.18 -34.72 13.60
CA LYS A 332 7.34 -33.53 13.79
C LYS A 332 8.01 -32.49 14.67
N ILE A 333 7.67 -31.23 14.44
CA ILE A 333 7.95 -30.09 15.32
C ILE A 333 6.61 -29.39 15.58
N GLY A 334 6.19 -29.38 16.88
CA GLY A 334 4.79 -29.09 17.19
C GLY A 334 3.87 -30.11 16.53
N GLU A 335 2.80 -29.68 15.91
CA GLU A 335 1.87 -30.51 15.15
C GLU A 335 2.33 -30.74 13.69
N MET A 336 3.34 -30.01 13.22
CA MET A 336 3.75 -29.98 11.82
C MET A 336 4.78 -31.09 11.52
N PRO A 337 4.51 -32.04 10.59
CA PRO A 337 5.49 -32.98 10.10
C PRO A 337 6.62 -32.29 9.38
N THR A 338 7.84 -32.73 9.57
CA THR A 338 9.02 -32.07 9.00
C THR A 338 9.11 -32.21 7.47
N GLU A 339 8.51 -33.23 6.90
CA GLU A 339 8.36 -33.37 5.43
C GLU A 339 7.53 -32.23 4.83
N MET A 340 6.55 -31.69 5.58
CA MET A 340 5.70 -30.60 5.12
C MET A 340 6.43 -29.27 4.98
N PHE A 341 7.63 -29.12 5.54
CA PHE A 341 8.43 -27.91 5.33
C PHE A 341 8.83 -27.76 3.85
N LEU A 342 9.34 -28.82 3.25
CA LEU A 342 9.67 -28.83 1.82
C LEU A 342 8.42 -28.55 0.97
N HIS A 343 7.30 -29.19 1.27
CA HIS A 343 6.04 -29.01 0.56
C HIS A 343 5.54 -27.56 0.63
N PHE A 344 5.58 -26.96 1.83
CA PHE A 344 5.21 -25.56 2.01
C PHE A 344 6.03 -24.62 1.13
N PHE A 345 7.37 -24.71 1.19
CA PHE A 345 8.24 -23.80 0.42
C PHE A 345 8.16 -24.08 -1.08
N LYS A 346 7.92 -25.33 -1.50
CA LYS A 346 7.71 -25.69 -2.90
C LYS A 346 6.43 -25.06 -3.45
N SER A 347 5.32 -25.22 -2.76
CA SER A 347 4.02 -24.66 -3.14
C SER A 347 4.02 -23.15 -3.14
N LEU A 348 4.66 -22.52 -2.13
CA LEU A 348 4.86 -21.09 -2.06
C LEU A 348 5.69 -20.56 -3.25
N SER A 349 6.81 -21.23 -3.56
CA SER A 349 7.67 -20.88 -4.71
C SER A 349 6.91 -20.94 -6.03
N ASP A 350 6.15 -22.01 -6.24
CA ASP A 350 5.38 -22.23 -7.46
C ASP A 350 4.27 -21.19 -7.65
N ALA A 351 3.52 -20.90 -6.58
CA ALA A 351 2.41 -19.95 -6.64
C ALA A 351 2.89 -18.50 -6.76
N ALA A 352 3.93 -18.10 -6.02
CA ALA A 352 4.52 -16.76 -6.08
C ALA A 352 5.38 -16.54 -7.36
N LYS A 353 5.60 -17.56 -8.16
CA LYS A 353 6.47 -17.52 -9.36
C LYS A 353 7.87 -16.98 -9.01
N MET A 354 8.46 -17.51 -7.96
CA MET A 354 9.79 -17.10 -7.48
C MET A 354 10.76 -18.27 -7.43
N ASN A 355 12.05 -17.98 -7.54
CA ASN A 355 13.10 -18.93 -7.21
C ASN A 355 13.39 -18.83 -5.72
N LEU A 356 13.56 -19.97 -5.06
CA LEU A 356 14.01 -20.09 -3.69
C LEU A 356 15.21 -21.04 -3.62
N ASN A 357 16.27 -20.59 -2.96
CA ASN A 357 17.38 -21.43 -2.55
C ASN A 357 17.44 -21.37 -1.02
N ILE A 358 17.21 -22.49 -0.36
CA ILE A 358 17.15 -22.61 1.09
C ILE A 358 18.24 -23.58 1.52
N LYS A 359 19.11 -23.14 2.41
CA LYS A 359 20.08 -23.96 3.10
C LYS A 359 20.01 -23.68 4.60
N ALA A 360 19.98 -24.72 5.44
CA ALA A 360 19.97 -24.54 6.87
C ALA A 360 20.82 -25.59 7.59
N GLU A 361 21.68 -25.12 8.47
CA GLU A 361 22.57 -25.91 9.31
C GLU A 361 22.33 -25.55 10.79
N GLY A 362 22.39 -26.51 11.70
CA GLY A 362 22.21 -26.30 13.13
C GLY A 362 21.75 -27.57 13.84
N GLN A 363 21.74 -27.54 15.16
CA GLN A 363 21.41 -28.70 15.98
C GLN A 363 19.94 -28.75 16.43
N ASN A 364 19.40 -27.57 16.82
CA ASN A 364 18.00 -27.45 17.23
C ASN A 364 17.09 -27.30 16.01
N GLU A 365 16.28 -28.31 15.76
CA GLU A 365 15.42 -28.36 14.57
C GLU A 365 14.26 -27.37 14.60
N HIS A 366 13.80 -26.99 15.81
CA HIS A 366 12.84 -25.89 15.97
C HIS A 366 13.48 -24.55 15.55
N HIS A 367 14.67 -24.22 16.07
CA HIS A 367 15.41 -23.03 15.67
C HIS A 367 15.73 -23.02 14.18
N LYS A 368 16.04 -24.19 13.61
CA LYS A 368 16.34 -24.33 12.18
C LYS A 368 15.14 -23.95 11.31
N ILE A 369 13.96 -24.49 11.55
CA ILE A 369 12.78 -24.16 10.74
C ILE A 369 12.28 -22.73 11.01
N GLU A 370 12.26 -22.28 12.26
CA GLU A 370 11.91 -20.90 12.58
C GLU A 370 12.88 -19.92 11.94
N GLY A 371 14.19 -20.23 11.94
CA GLY A 371 15.23 -19.46 11.25
C GLY A 371 14.99 -19.39 9.75
N ILE A 372 14.55 -20.48 9.10
CA ILE A 372 14.20 -20.47 7.67
C ILE A 372 13.01 -19.52 7.41
N PHE A 373 11.95 -19.56 8.21
CA PHE A 373 10.80 -18.65 8.04
C PHE A 373 11.17 -17.19 8.27
N LYS A 374 11.99 -16.88 9.28
CA LYS A 374 12.54 -15.52 9.50
C LYS A 374 13.43 -15.07 8.37
N ALA A 375 14.31 -15.95 7.87
CA ALA A 375 15.18 -15.63 6.74
C ALA A 375 14.37 -15.38 5.46
N LEU A 376 13.33 -16.19 5.18
CA LEU A 376 12.41 -15.94 4.08
C LEU A 376 11.72 -14.58 4.23
N ALA A 377 11.20 -14.26 5.40
CA ALA A 377 10.54 -13.00 5.68
C ALA A 377 11.45 -11.79 5.38
N ARG A 378 12.70 -11.86 5.85
CA ARG A 378 13.70 -10.81 5.61
C ARG A 378 14.11 -10.73 4.14
N ALA A 379 14.24 -11.86 3.46
CA ALA A 379 14.52 -11.92 2.03
C ALA A 379 13.37 -11.30 1.21
N ILE A 380 12.11 -11.60 1.56
CA ILE A 380 10.93 -10.96 0.96
C ILE A 380 10.98 -9.45 1.18
N LYS A 381 11.18 -8.99 2.43
CA LYS A 381 11.27 -7.57 2.76
C LYS A 381 12.28 -6.81 1.90
N MET A 382 13.45 -7.40 1.69
CA MET A 382 14.47 -6.82 0.81
C MET A 382 14.00 -6.80 -0.65
N ALA A 383 13.53 -7.92 -1.15
CA ALA A 383 13.18 -8.10 -2.56
C ALA A 383 11.98 -7.24 -3.00
N VAL A 384 11.02 -6.99 -2.10
CA VAL A 384 9.82 -6.18 -2.41
C VAL A 384 10.05 -4.69 -2.21
N ARG A 385 11.18 -4.28 -1.61
CA ARG A 385 11.51 -2.87 -1.46
C ARG A 385 11.44 -2.17 -2.81
N ARG A 386 10.74 -1.05 -2.86
CA ARG A 386 10.45 -0.32 -4.11
C ARG A 386 11.16 1.04 -4.10
N ASP A 387 11.75 1.40 -5.26
CA ASP A 387 12.27 2.73 -5.52
C ASP A 387 11.45 3.37 -6.65
N ILE A 388 10.66 4.39 -6.30
CA ILE A 388 9.84 5.13 -7.28
C ILE A 388 10.65 6.08 -8.15
N TYR A 389 11.88 6.41 -7.78
CA TYR A 389 12.77 7.26 -8.55
C TYR A 389 13.52 6.48 -9.63
N HIS A 390 13.65 5.14 -9.46
CA HIS A 390 14.20 4.20 -10.41
C HIS A 390 13.16 3.10 -10.73
N TYR A 391 12.02 3.54 -11.27
CA TYR A 391 10.83 2.71 -11.46
C TYR A 391 10.89 1.88 -12.74
N GLU A 392 12.04 1.28 -13.01
CA GLU A 392 12.24 0.40 -14.14
C GLU A 392 11.96 -1.06 -13.78
N LEU A 393 11.72 -1.88 -14.80
CA LEU A 393 11.64 -3.32 -14.60
C LEU A 393 13.07 -3.85 -14.32
N PRO A 394 13.34 -4.52 -13.19
CA PRO A 394 14.68 -4.99 -12.83
C PRO A 394 15.07 -6.22 -13.66
N SER A 395 15.21 -6.03 -14.97
CA SER A 395 15.51 -7.09 -15.93
C SER A 395 16.28 -6.56 -17.13
N SER A 396 17.48 -7.09 -17.37
CA SER A 396 18.26 -6.80 -18.58
C SER A 396 17.59 -7.27 -19.89
N LYS A 397 16.60 -8.15 -19.78
CA LYS A 397 15.82 -8.67 -20.92
C LYS A 397 14.56 -7.83 -21.22
N GLY A 398 14.30 -6.79 -20.43
CA GLY A 398 13.09 -5.96 -20.56
C GLY A 398 11.77 -6.67 -20.21
N THR A 399 11.83 -7.94 -19.80
CA THR A 399 10.68 -8.74 -19.37
C THR A 399 11.01 -9.52 -18.11
N LEU A 400 10.04 -9.66 -17.21
CA LEU A 400 9.95 -10.72 -16.21
C LEU A 400 8.73 -11.53 -16.61
N TYR A 401 8.81 -12.86 -16.54
CA TYR A 401 7.70 -13.74 -16.96
C TYR A 401 6.42 -13.32 -16.23
N VAL A 402 5.51 -12.72 -16.98
CA VAL A 402 4.13 -12.47 -16.59
C VAL A 402 3.30 -13.46 -17.39
N LEU A 403 2.59 -14.34 -16.72
CA LEU A 403 1.56 -15.14 -17.40
C LEU A 403 0.48 -14.15 -17.85
N VAL A 404 0.40 -13.86 -19.13
CA VAL A 404 -0.75 -13.21 -19.73
C VAL A 404 -1.88 -14.23 -19.66
N ILE A 405 -2.74 -14.10 -18.69
CA ILE A 405 -3.99 -14.86 -18.66
C ILE A 405 -4.85 -14.23 -19.76
N PHE A 406 -4.90 -14.83 -20.92
CA PHE A 406 -5.97 -14.57 -21.87
C PHE A 406 -7.25 -15.12 -21.22
N CYS A 407 -8.11 -14.23 -20.77
CA CYS A 407 -9.50 -14.57 -20.50
C CYS A 407 -10.16 -14.95 -21.84
N SER A 408 -10.35 -16.26 -22.05
CA SER A 408 -11.22 -16.81 -23.10
C SER A 408 -12.66 -16.85 -22.59
#